data_8ca0727733f9a5f3a0b0eb729993cdee
#
_entry.id   8ca0727733f9a5f3a0b0eb729993cdee
#
_cell.length_a   1.000
_cell.length_b   1.000
_cell.length_c   1.000
_cell.angle_alpha   90.00
_cell.angle_beta   90.00
_cell.angle_gamma   90.00
#
_symmetry.space_group_name_H-M   'P 1'
#
loop_
_entity.id
_entity.type
_entity.pdbx_description
1 polymer ?
#
loop_
_entity_poly.entity_id
_entity_poly.type
_entity_poly.pdbx_seq_one_letter_code
_entity_poly.pdbx_strand_id
1 'polypeptide(L)'
;MIVNFDKYIDNRSANLSKFEGLRTLYDASQDDCISMWVADMDFNPPQAVITALQKEVSHGVFGYYGSNKSFINSVKIWRKSRHDWDISEKWCSVVHGVN
;
A
#
# COMPACT_ATOMS: atom_id res chain seq x y z
N MET A 1 -7.30 -15.53 -6.00
CA MET A 1 -7.37 -14.57 -7.14
C MET A 1 -5.95 -14.20 -7.52
N ILE A 2 -5.57 -14.41 -8.76
CA ILE A 2 -4.20 -14.13 -9.24
C ILE A 2 -4.16 -12.64 -9.65
N VAL A 3 -3.21 -11.89 -9.09
CA VAL A 3 -2.94 -10.51 -9.52
C VAL A 3 -2.31 -10.58 -10.90
N ASN A 4 -2.84 -9.79 -11.85
CA ASN A 4 -2.26 -9.70 -13.18
C ASN A 4 -1.17 -8.63 -13.18
N PHE A 5 0.09 -9.05 -13.15
CA PHE A 5 1.26 -8.16 -13.16
C PHE A 5 1.64 -7.68 -14.58
N ASP A 6 1.05 -8.29 -15.63
CA ASP A 6 1.30 -7.88 -17.03
C ASP A 6 0.38 -6.74 -17.48
N LYS A 7 -0.63 -6.40 -16.66
CA LYS A 7 -1.53 -5.29 -16.93
C LYS A 7 -0.83 -3.97 -16.61
N TYR A 8 -0.39 -3.28 -17.64
CA TYR A 8 0.12 -1.91 -17.50
C TYR A 8 -0.99 -0.93 -17.06
N ILE A 9 -0.66 -0.09 -16.10
CA ILE A 9 -1.51 1.00 -15.62
C ILE A 9 -0.73 2.30 -15.82
N ASP A 10 -1.23 3.15 -16.70
CA ASP A 10 -0.62 4.47 -16.92
C ASP A 10 -1.02 5.43 -15.79
N ASN A 11 -0.11 5.66 -14.88
CA ASN A 11 -0.29 6.57 -13.74
C ASN A 11 0.39 7.93 -13.97
N ARG A 12 0.92 8.22 -15.17
CA ARG A 12 1.69 9.43 -15.47
C ARG A 12 0.89 10.71 -15.28
N SER A 13 -0.42 10.66 -15.52
CA SER A 13 -1.33 11.78 -15.29
C SER A 13 -1.77 11.94 -13.83
N ALA A 14 -1.51 10.96 -12.98
CA ALA A 14 -1.78 11.06 -11.56
C ALA A 14 -0.70 11.94 -10.87
N ASN A 15 -1.13 12.74 -9.91
CA ASN A 15 -0.21 13.61 -9.14
C ASN A 15 0.60 12.79 -8.14
N LEU A 16 1.50 11.94 -8.65
CA LEU A 16 2.35 11.06 -7.87
C LEU A 16 3.78 11.61 -7.79
N SER A 17 4.34 11.63 -6.59
CA SER A 17 5.73 12.04 -6.33
C SER A 17 6.73 11.31 -7.23
N LYS A 18 6.45 10.07 -7.55
CA LYS A 18 7.24 9.21 -8.44
C LYS A 18 7.53 9.89 -9.80
N PHE A 19 6.56 10.58 -10.37
CA PHE A 19 6.68 11.23 -11.68
C PHE A 19 7.01 12.72 -11.55
N GLU A 20 6.39 13.42 -10.60
CA GLU A 20 6.67 14.82 -10.39
C GLU A 20 8.11 15.06 -9.95
N GLY A 21 8.65 14.16 -9.12
CA GLY A 21 10.05 14.24 -8.69
C GLY A 21 11.06 14.00 -9.80
N LEU A 22 10.74 13.24 -10.84
CA LEU A 22 11.63 13.11 -12.01
C LEU A 22 11.93 14.47 -12.61
N ARG A 23 10.89 15.25 -12.82
CA ARG A 23 11.01 16.59 -13.42
C ARG A 23 11.64 17.59 -12.47
N THR A 24 11.18 17.63 -11.21
CA THR A 24 11.55 18.70 -10.27
C THR A 24 12.90 18.50 -9.58
N LEU A 25 13.30 17.25 -9.33
CA LEU A 25 14.53 16.90 -8.62
C LEU A 25 15.66 16.42 -9.54
N TYR A 26 15.30 15.82 -10.66
CA TYR A 26 16.28 15.17 -11.53
C TYR A 26 16.33 15.78 -12.96
N ASP A 27 15.49 16.76 -13.25
CA ASP A 27 15.38 17.38 -14.59
C ASP A 27 15.25 16.35 -15.71
N ALA A 28 14.50 15.29 -15.43
CA ALA A 28 14.33 14.13 -16.30
C ALA A 28 12.89 14.02 -16.80
N SER A 29 12.74 13.59 -18.06
CA SER A 29 11.43 13.27 -18.63
C SER A 29 11.04 11.83 -18.34
N GLN A 30 9.79 11.62 -18.01
CA GLN A 30 9.22 10.27 -17.88
C GLN A 30 9.10 9.52 -19.22
N ASP A 31 9.30 10.20 -20.35
CA ASP A 31 9.34 9.56 -21.67
C ASP A 31 10.74 8.98 -21.98
N ASP A 32 11.77 9.50 -21.30
CA ASP A 32 13.17 9.13 -21.53
C ASP A 32 13.72 8.17 -20.47
N CYS A 33 13.00 7.97 -19.37
CA CYS A 33 13.50 7.16 -18.26
C CYS A 33 12.40 6.39 -17.51
N ILE A 34 12.83 5.35 -16.80
CA ILE A 34 11.99 4.56 -15.90
C ILE A 34 12.21 5.07 -14.47
N SER A 35 11.14 5.55 -13.84
CA SER A 35 11.19 6.03 -12.46
C SER A 35 11.32 4.87 -11.49
N MET A 36 12.44 4.79 -10.76
CA MET A 36 12.72 3.75 -9.76
C MET A 36 13.20 4.32 -8.42
N TRP A 37 13.06 5.61 -8.18
CA TRP A 37 13.58 6.27 -6.98
C TRP A 37 12.59 6.27 -5.79
N VAL A 38 11.31 6.03 -6.05
CA VAL A 38 10.27 5.88 -5.03
C VAL A 38 9.78 4.43 -5.03
N ALA A 39 9.63 3.83 -3.85
CA ALA A 39 9.06 2.49 -3.67
C ALA A 39 7.54 2.50 -3.88
N ASP A 40 7.11 2.83 -5.08
CA ASP A 40 5.71 2.97 -5.48
C ASP A 40 5.41 1.99 -6.63
N MET A 41 4.49 1.06 -6.40
CA MET A 41 4.22 -0.03 -7.34
C MET A 41 3.26 0.41 -8.45
N ASP A 42 3.53 -0.04 -9.67
CA ASP A 42 2.68 0.20 -10.85
C ASP A 42 1.62 -0.88 -11.06
N PHE A 43 1.35 -1.69 -10.04
CA PHE A 43 0.40 -2.78 -10.11
C PHE A 43 -0.83 -2.51 -9.25
N ASN A 44 -1.99 -3.00 -9.69
CA ASN A 44 -3.18 -2.97 -8.85
C ASN A 44 -2.96 -3.78 -7.56
N PRO A 45 -3.42 -3.27 -6.42
CA PRO A 45 -3.45 -4.06 -5.20
C PRO A 45 -4.42 -5.25 -5.37
N PRO A 46 -4.31 -6.28 -4.52
CA PRO A 46 -5.25 -7.40 -4.52
C PRO A 46 -6.70 -6.92 -4.41
N GLN A 47 -7.61 -7.57 -5.12
CA GLN A 47 -9.03 -7.18 -5.14
C GLN A 47 -9.66 -7.09 -3.73
N ALA A 48 -9.19 -7.91 -2.79
CA ALA A 48 -9.65 -7.86 -1.41
C ALA A 48 -9.40 -6.50 -0.75
N VAL A 49 -8.27 -5.85 -1.06
CA VAL A 49 -7.94 -4.50 -0.56
C VAL A 49 -8.89 -3.47 -1.15
N ILE A 50 -9.09 -3.50 -2.48
CA ILE A 50 -10.02 -2.59 -3.17
C ILE A 50 -11.43 -2.74 -2.61
N THR A 51 -11.90 -3.97 -2.45
CA THR A 51 -13.25 -4.25 -1.92
C THR A 51 -13.41 -3.73 -0.48
N ALA A 52 -12.38 -3.90 0.36
CA ALA A 52 -12.41 -3.39 1.73
C ALA A 52 -12.50 -1.85 1.75
N LEU A 53 -11.68 -1.17 0.94
CA LEU A 53 -11.71 0.29 0.83
C LEU A 53 -13.05 0.80 0.29
N GLN A 54 -13.59 0.16 -0.74
CA GLN A 54 -14.90 0.52 -1.30
C GLN A 54 -16.01 0.39 -0.26
N LYS A 55 -15.96 -0.63 0.58
CA LYS A 55 -16.94 -0.82 1.66
C LYS A 55 -16.89 0.35 2.65
N GLU A 56 -15.70 0.77 3.07
CA GLU A 56 -15.53 1.90 3.99
C GLU A 56 -16.00 3.23 3.36
N VAL A 57 -15.65 3.47 2.10
CA VAL A 57 -16.12 4.64 1.35
C VAL A 57 -17.63 4.65 1.22
N SER A 58 -18.25 3.50 0.94
CA SER A 58 -19.71 3.39 0.82
C SER A 58 -20.42 3.57 2.17
N HIS A 59 -19.76 3.26 3.28
CA HIS A 59 -20.28 3.55 4.62
C HIS A 59 -20.39 5.06 4.88
N GLY A 60 -19.44 5.84 4.36
CA GLY A 60 -19.50 7.32 4.30
C GLY A 60 -19.27 8.03 5.63
N VAL A 61 -19.06 7.34 6.74
CA VAL A 61 -18.78 7.93 8.05
C VAL A 61 -17.37 7.53 8.52
N PHE A 62 -16.47 8.48 8.57
CA PHE A 62 -15.06 8.28 8.94
C PHE A 62 -14.81 8.81 10.34
N GLY A 63 -14.88 7.92 11.33
CA GLY A 63 -14.62 8.23 12.72
C GLY A 63 -13.25 7.78 13.21
N TYR A 64 -12.96 8.03 14.47
CA TYR A 64 -11.79 7.45 15.11
C TYR A 64 -11.94 5.94 15.23
N TYR A 65 -10.86 5.19 14.96
CA TYR A 65 -10.89 3.74 15.14
C TYR A 65 -10.96 3.35 16.63
N GLY A 66 -11.68 2.28 16.92
CA GLY A 66 -11.88 1.84 18.29
C GLY A 66 -10.78 0.91 18.82
N SER A 67 -10.22 0.03 17.99
CA SER A 67 -9.24 -0.98 18.39
C SER A 67 -8.42 -1.51 17.23
N ASN A 68 -7.12 -1.73 17.46
CA ASN A 68 -6.19 -2.35 16.51
C ASN A 68 -6.15 -3.89 16.62
N LYS A 69 -6.97 -4.51 17.47
CA LYS A 69 -6.86 -5.96 17.76
C LYS A 69 -7.00 -6.84 16.53
N SER A 70 -7.96 -6.57 15.65
CA SER A 70 -8.14 -7.35 14.42
C SER A 70 -6.95 -7.23 13.47
N PHE A 71 -6.40 -6.03 13.32
CA PHE A 71 -5.20 -5.78 12.53
C PHE A 71 -3.99 -6.53 13.10
N ILE A 72 -3.70 -6.37 14.40
CA ILE A 72 -2.59 -7.06 15.08
C ILE A 72 -2.76 -8.57 14.97
N ASN A 73 -3.97 -9.10 15.13
CA ASN A 73 -4.22 -10.53 14.95
C ASN A 73 -3.90 -11.01 13.52
N SER A 74 -4.26 -10.23 12.51
CA SER A 74 -3.91 -10.55 11.12
C SER A 74 -2.40 -10.58 10.90
N VAL A 75 -1.66 -9.64 11.49
CA VAL A 75 -0.19 -9.60 11.47
C VAL A 75 0.38 -10.86 12.14
N LYS A 76 -0.13 -11.25 13.31
CA LYS A 76 0.31 -12.47 14.04
C LYS A 76 0.10 -13.72 13.18
N ILE A 77 -1.09 -13.89 12.60
CA ILE A 77 -1.40 -15.03 11.73
C ILE A 77 -0.46 -15.07 10.53
N TRP A 78 -0.23 -13.93 9.89
CA TRP A 78 0.66 -13.84 8.74
C TRP A 78 2.11 -14.17 9.10
N ARG A 79 2.63 -13.63 10.22
CA ARG A 79 4.00 -13.93 10.70
C ARG A 79 4.15 -15.40 11.06
N LYS A 80 3.18 -15.98 11.76
CA LYS A 80 3.21 -17.41 12.07
C LYS A 80 3.21 -18.27 10.83
N SER A 81 2.30 -18.00 9.88
CA SER A 81 2.16 -18.82 8.66
C SER A 81 3.35 -18.73 7.71
N ARG A 82 4.02 -17.57 7.65
CA ARG A 82 5.10 -17.32 6.68
C ARG A 82 6.49 -17.55 7.23
N HIS A 83 6.67 -17.37 8.52
CA HIS A 83 7.99 -17.35 9.16
C HIS A 83 8.07 -18.25 10.39
N ASP A 84 7.01 -18.99 10.70
CA ASP A 84 6.88 -19.78 11.93
C ASP A 84 7.22 -18.97 13.20
N TRP A 85 6.90 -17.69 13.19
CA TRP A 85 7.22 -16.77 14.27
C TRP A 85 5.97 -16.35 15.03
N ASP A 86 5.88 -16.77 16.30
CA ASP A 86 4.84 -16.35 17.24
C ASP A 86 5.23 -15.02 17.88
N ILE A 87 4.47 -13.98 17.59
CA ILE A 87 4.66 -12.64 18.17
C ILE A 87 3.58 -12.35 19.22
N SER A 88 3.98 -11.70 20.31
CA SER A 88 3.05 -11.20 21.31
C SER A 88 2.37 -9.90 20.83
N GLU A 89 1.08 -9.74 21.12
CA GLU A 89 0.37 -8.48 20.89
C GLU A 89 1.08 -7.28 21.55
N LYS A 90 1.69 -7.50 22.71
CA LYS A 90 2.42 -6.46 23.47
C LYS A 90 3.66 -5.94 22.75
N TRP A 91 4.15 -6.66 21.74
CA TRP A 91 5.30 -6.25 20.93
C TRP A 91 4.89 -5.45 19.69
N CYS A 92 3.58 -5.25 19.48
CA CYS A 92 3.04 -4.60 18.29
C CYS A 92 2.57 -3.18 18.63
N SER A 93 3.06 -2.22 17.88
CA SER A 93 2.54 -0.85 17.87
C SER A 93 2.11 -0.49 16.45
N VAL A 94 0.98 0.18 16.32
CA VAL A 94 0.47 0.66 15.03
C VAL A 94 0.80 2.13 14.92
N VAL A 95 1.50 2.48 13.86
CA VAL A 95 1.90 3.85 13.54
C VAL A 95 1.48 4.19 12.11
N HIS A 96 1.41 5.48 11.78
CA HIS A 96 1.08 5.97 10.46
C HIS A 96 2.36 6.15 9.65
N GLY A 97 2.61 5.21 8.72
CA GLY A 97 3.81 5.23 7.88
C GLY A 97 5.02 4.54 8.50
N VAL A 98 6.09 4.46 7.72
CA VAL A 98 7.34 3.76 8.05
C VAL A 98 8.48 4.73 8.38
N ASN A 99 8.28 6.02 8.08
CA ASN A 99 9.27 7.09 8.31
C ASN A 99 9.06 7.74 9.67
#